data_6e45fae817046350f0aed24667da977e
#
_entry.id   6e45fae817046350f0aed24667da977e
#
_cell.length_a   1.000
_cell.length_b   1.000
_cell.length_c   1.000
_cell.angle_alpha   90.00
_cell.angle_beta   90.00
_cell.angle_gamma   90.00
#
_symmetry.space_group_name_H-M   'P 1'
#
loop_
_entity.id
_entity.type
_entity.pdbx_description
1 polymer ?
#
loop_
_entity_poly.entity_id
_entity_poly.type
_entity_poly.pdbx_seq_one_letter_code
_entity_poly.pdbx_strand_id
1 'polypeptide(L)'
;DALGVVDNIGDLLNTAMKTKLGKLAASAMSPYVGKTIEAGLVLTQYWSERKRKIIIIAPSSLRKQWSMELKEKFFLDSFILDGKSYKEERIRGNKNPFEQKDKIVITSYQFASKHSEAVFLAAFQLSVIDEAHKLRNYHRGEKSKMSFAIANALRDTKKVLLTATPLQNSLLEIFGLVSVIDDFVFGDKKSFQKQFSSTVLTTSD
;
A
#
# COMPACT_ATOMS: atom_id res chain seq x y z
N ASP A 1 6.14 -27.66 17.53
CA ASP A 1 5.87 -27.73 16.07
C ASP A 1 5.59 -26.34 15.50
N ALA A 2 6.67 -25.62 15.20
CA ALA A 2 6.58 -24.30 14.53
C ALA A 2 6.14 -24.44 13.04
N LEU A 3 6.08 -25.63 12.50
CA LEU A 3 5.71 -25.94 11.11
C LEU A 3 4.21 -25.71 10.83
N GLY A 4 3.31 -26.01 11.76
CA GLY A 4 1.87 -25.83 11.56
C GLY A 4 1.42 -24.37 11.46
N VAL A 5 2.12 -23.43 12.10
CA VAL A 5 1.84 -21.98 12.00
C VAL A 5 2.34 -21.42 10.65
N VAL A 6 3.45 -21.99 10.14
CA VAL A 6 4.01 -21.59 8.83
C VAL A 6 3.11 -22.08 7.69
N ASP A 7 2.55 -23.28 7.78
CA ASP A 7 1.64 -23.83 6.77
C ASP A 7 0.32 -23.06 6.71
N ASN A 8 -0.23 -22.67 7.87
CA ASN A 8 -1.45 -21.84 7.92
C ASN A 8 -1.25 -20.42 7.37
N ILE A 9 -0.09 -19.80 7.61
CA ILE A 9 0.25 -18.49 7.04
C ILE A 9 0.51 -18.64 5.54
N GLY A 10 1.17 -19.73 5.12
CA GLY A 10 1.39 -20.06 3.72
C GLY A 10 0.09 -20.27 2.95
N ASP A 11 -0.86 -20.98 3.52
CA ASP A 11 -2.19 -21.20 2.94
C ASP A 11 -3.05 -19.92 2.91
N LEU A 12 -2.94 -19.07 3.92
CA LEU A 12 -3.56 -17.75 3.99
C LEU A 12 -3.03 -16.84 2.88
N LEU A 13 -1.70 -16.78 2.75
CA LEU A 13 -1.04 -16.02 1.69
C LEU A 13 -1.37 -16.62 0.31
N ASN A 14 -1.40 -17.94 0.19
CA ASN A 14 -1.72 -18.62 -1.05
C ASN A 14 -3.20 -18.41 -1.47
N THR A 15 -4.10 -18.34 -0.51
CA THR A 15 -5.52 -18.01 -0.75
C THR A 15 -5.68 -16.54 -1.15
N ALA A 16 -5.00 -15.62 -0.47
CA ALA A 16 -4.93 -14.22 -0.86
C ALA A 16 -4.28 -14.04 -2.24
N MET A 17 -3.25 -14.85 -2.57
CA MET A 17 -2.53 -14.82 -3.86
C MET A 17 -3.34 -15.42 -5.03
N LYS A 18 -4.30 -16.31 -4.78
CA LYS A 18 -5.17 -16.88 -5.83
C LYS A 18 -6.23 -15.88 -6.31
N THR A 19 -6.51 -14.83 -5.57
CA THR A 19 -7.36 -13.74 -6.07
C THR A 19 -6.59 -12.88 -7.09
N LYS A 20 -7.29 -12.35 -8.08
CA LYS A 20 -6.70 -11.52 -9.15
C LYS A 20 -5.92 -10.29 -8.59
N LEU A 21 -6.21 -9.88 -7.35
CA LEU A 21 -5.52 -8.83 -6.60
C LEU A 21 -4.31 -9.38 -5.81
N GLY A 22 -4.34 -10.61 -5.34
CA GLY A 22 -3.29 -11.21 -4.50
C GLY A 22 -1.95 -11.37 -5.21
N LYS A 23 -1.96 -11.50 -6.54
CA LYS A 23 -0.73 -11.56 -7.33
C LYS A 23 0.11 -10.27 -7.28
N LEU A 24 -0.48 -9.14 -6.90
CA LEU A 24 0.22 -7.86 -6.73
C LEU A 24 0.75 -7.63 -5.30
N ALA A 25 0.22 -8.35 -4.32
CA ALA A 25 0.65 -8.24 -2.92
C ALA A 25 1.82 -9.19 -2.56
N ALA A 26 2.08 -10.21 -3.38
CA ALA A 26 3.01 -11.29 -3.06
C ALA A 26 4.49 -10.93 -3.21
N SER A 27 4.82 -9.81 -3.87
CA SER A 27 6.21 -9.42 -4.10
C SER A 27 6.92 -8.89 -2.85
N ALA A 28 6.21 -8.72 -1.75
CA ALA A 28 6.74 -8.11 -0.52
C ALA A 28 7.67 -9.04 0.31
N MET A 29 7.89 -10.29 -0.10
CA MET A 29 8.50 -11.30 0.78
C MET A 29 9.91 -11.76 0.39
N SER A 30 10.54 -11.21 -0.65
CA SER A 30 11.93 -11.57 -0.96
C SER A 30 12.92 -10.66 -0.21
N PRO A 31 13.73 -11.18 0.73
CA PRO A 31 14.76 -10.38 1.41
C PRO A 31 15.94 -10.02 0.50
N TYR A 32 16.06 -10.64 -0.67
CA TYR A 32 17.21 -10.52 -1.57
C TYR A 32 17.00 -9.58 -2.75
N VAL A 33 15.77 -9.29 -3.14
CA VAL A 33 15.46 -8.30 -4.17
C VAL A 33 14.89 -7.07 -3.47
N GLY A 34 15.50 -5.92 -3.65
CA GLY A 34 15.04 -4.69 -3.00
C GLY A 34 13.58 -4.40 -3.38
N LYS A 35 12.73 -4.17 -2.38
CA LYS A 35 11.28 -3.88 -2.54
C LYS A 35 10.99 -2.82 -3.61
N THR A 36 11.88 -1.84 -3.74
CA THR A 36 11.78 -0.79 -4.76
C THR A 36 11.94 -1.35 -6.17
N ILE A 37 12.77 -2.39 -6.37
CA ILE A 37 12.97 -3.02 -7.68
C ILE A 37 11.68 -3.74 -8.11
N GLU A 38 11.08 -4.52 -7.22
CA GLU A 38 9.83 -5.24 -7.51
C GLU A 38 8.69 -4.27 -7.84
N ALA A 39 8.53 -3.24 -7.01
CA ALA A 39 7.54 -2.19 -7.27
C ALA A 39 7.84 -1.45 -8.58
N GLY A 40 9.11 -1.16 -8.86
CA GLY A 40 9.55 -0.50 -10.08
C GLY A 40 9.19 -1.28 -11.35
N LEU A 41 9.29 -2.62 -11.33
CA LEU A 41 8.85 -3.47 -12.44
C LEU A 41 7.33 -3.35 -12.69
N VAL A 42 6.53 -3.36 -11.61
CA VAL A 42 5.07 -3.16 -11.71
C VAL A 42 4.75 -1.76 -12.26
N LEU A 43 5.45 -0.73 -11.78
CA LEU A 43 5.28 0.65 -12.25
C LEU A 43 5.63 0.78 -13.73
N THR A 44 6.72 0.16 -14.17
CA THR A 44 7.13 0.16 -15.58
C THR A 44 6.11 -0.55 -16.46
N GLN A 45 5.55 -1.67 -16.01
CA GLN A 45 4.48 -2.38 -16.73
C GLN A 45 3.24 -1.47 -16.89
N TYR A 46 2.77 -0.83 -15.81
CA TYR A 46 1.64 0.09 -15.89
C TYR A 46 1.93 1.28 -16.82
N TRP A 47 3.16 1.79 -16.74
CA TRP A 47 3.59 2.90 -17.57
C TRP A 47 3.61 2.53 -19.06
N SER A 48 4.08 1.33 -19.42
CA SER A 48 4.07 0.81 -20.77
C SER A 48 2.64 0.62 -21.32
N GLU A 49 1.70 0.27 -20.43
CA GLU A 49 0.26 0.17 -20.76
C GLU A 49 -0.45 1.54 -20.81
N ARG A 50 0.30 2.65 -20.80
CA ARG A 50 -0.20 4.04 -20.78
C ARG A 50 -1.10 4.38 -19.58
N LYS A 51 -0.98 3.65 -18.48
CA LYS A 51 -1.64 3.95 -17.20
C LYS A 51 -0.77 4.94 -16.44
N ARG A 52 -1.09 6.24 -16.55
CA ARG A 52 -0.25 7.34 -16.05
C ARG A 52 -0.63 7.83 -14.65
N LYS A 53 -1.84 7.55 -14.19
CA LYS A 53 -2.31 8.00 -12.87
C LYS A 53 -1.78 7.07 -11.79
N ILE A 54 -0.57 7.34 -11.32
CA ILE A 54 0.14 6.50 -10.35
C ILE A 54 0.58 7.36 -9.16
N ILE A 55 0.36 6.86 -7.95
CA ILE A 55 0.81 7.48 -6.70
C ILE A 55 1.68 6.53 -5.89
N ILE A 56 2.76 7.08 -5.31
CA ILE A 56 3.58 6.41 -4.30
C ILE A 56 3.39 7.14 -2.98
N ILE A 57 2.98 6.42 -1.95
CA ILE A 57 2.90 6.93 -0.57
C ILE A 57 4.03 6.29 0.23
N ALA A 58 4.97 7.10 0.66
CA ALA A 58 6.17 6.66 1.37
C ALA A 58 6.45 7.54 2.60
N PRO A 59 7.28 7.06 3.55
CA PRO A 59 7.83 7.92 4.60
C PRO A 59 8.49 9.18 4.02
N SER A 60 8.36 10.31 4.71
CA SER A 60 8.89 11.60 4.22
C SER A 60 10.38 11.55 3.88
N SER A 61 11.16 10.77 4.63
CA SER A 61 12.62 10.56 4.41
C SER A 61 12.93 9.80 3.13
N LEU A 62 12.03 8.93 2.65
CA LEU A 62 12.29 8.05 1.50
C LEU A 62 11.81 8.63 0.17
N ARG A 63 11.07 9.74 0.17
CA ARG A 63 10.51 10.32 -1.06
C ARG A 63 11.56 10.69 -2.11
N LYS A 64 12.67 11.27 -1.68
CA LYS A 64 13.79 11.64 -2.59
C LYS A 64 14.48 10.39 -3.15
N GLN A 65 14.67 9.37 -2.31
CA GLN A 65 15.24 8.10 -2.73
C GLN A 65 14.35 7.44 -3.79
N TRP A 66 13.02 7.37 -3.55
CA TRP A 66 12.07 6.87 -4.53
C TRP A 66 12.16 7.59 -5.87
N SER A 67 12.19 8.94 -5.84
CA SER A 67 12.30 9.76 -7.07
C SER A 67 13.59 9.47 -7.83
N MET A 68 14.70 9.33 -7.12
CA MET A 68 16.01 9.03 -7.71
C MET A 68 16.04 7.62 -8.31
N GLU A 69 15.60 6.60 -7.56
CA GLU A 69 15.59 5.22 -8.04
C GLU A 69 14.66 5.01 -9.24
N LEU A 70 13.48 5.67 -9.26
CA LEU A 70 12.58 5.63 -10.42
C LEU A 70 13.26 6.18 -11.67
N LYS A 71 13.97 7.28 -11.54
CA LYS A 71 14.66 7.92 -12.66
C LYS A 71 15.86 7.11 -13.13
N GLU A 72 16.71 6.68 -12.22
CA GLU A 72 18.00 6.03 -12.55
C GLU A 72 17.83 4.59 -13.02
N LYS A 73 16.89 3.83 -12.41
CA LYS A 73 16.74 2.40 -12.68
C LYS A 73 15.62 2.09 -13.68
N PHE A 74 14.59 2.92 -13.72
CA PHE A 74 13.37 2.65 -14.50
C PHE A 74 13.05 3.70 -15.55
N PHE A 75 13.82 4.81 -15.62
CA PHE A 75 13.60 5.92 -16.54
C PHE A 75 12.20 6.53 -16.43
N LEU A 76 11.61 6.48 -15.21
CA LEU A 76 10.30 7.02 -14.90
C LEU A 76 10.44 8.36 -14.20
N ASP A 77 9.82 9.39 -14.75
CA ASP A 77 9.76 10.69 -14.12
C ASP A 77 8.74 10.72 -12.98
N SER A 78 9.10 11.41 -11.91
CA SER A 78 8.26 11.54 -10.73
C SER A 78 8.13 12.99 -10.27
N PHE A 79 7.10 13.26 -9.47
CA PHE A 79 6.84 14.55 -8.86
C PHE A 79 6.61 14.40 -7.36
N ILE A 80 7.55 14.94 -6.57
CA ILE A 80 7.41 14.94 -5.12
C ILE A 80 6.41 16.02 -4.73
N LEU A 81 5.25 15.59 -4.26
CA LEU A 81 4.16 16.45 -3.83
C LEU A 81 4.17 16.61 -2.31
N ASP A 82 4.48 17.81 -1.88
CA ASP A 82 4.50 18.25 -0.48
C ASP A 82 3.87 19.64 -0.33
N GLY A 83 3.96 20.23 0.86
CA GLY A 83 3.33 21.53 1.12
C GLY A 83 3.82 22.68 0.24
N LYS A 84 5.11 22.64 -0.16
CA LYS A 84 5.70 23.67 -1.02
C LYS A 84 5.25 23.49 -2.47
N SER A 85 5.52 22.34 -3.04
CA SER A 85 5.16 22.02 -4.44
C SER A 85 3.64 22.10 -4.68
N TYR A 86 2.84 21.72 -3.68
CA TYR A 86 1.39 21.85 -3.75
C TYR A 86 0.95 23.32 -3.90
N LYS A 87 1.51 24.22 -3.09
CA LYS A 87 1.22 25.67 -3.19
C LYS A 87 1.64 26.24 -4.55
N GLU A 88 2.83 25.86 -5.02
CA GLU A 88 3.34 26.30 -6.32
C GLU A 88 2.43 25.88 -7.47
N GLU A 89 1.98 24.63 -7.47
CA GLU A 89 1.05 24.11 -8.48
C GLU A 89 -0.32 24.81 -8.42
N ARG A 90 -0.82 25.11 -7.22
CA ARG A 90 -2.06 25.89 -7.04
C ARG A 90 -1.93 27.31 -7.61
N ILE A 91 -0.79 27.96 -7.38
CA ILE A 91 -0.51 29.31 -7.93
C ILE A 91 -0.45 29.28 -9.46
N ARG A 92 0.08 28.20 -10.05
CA ARG A 92 0.10 27.97 -11.51
C ARG A 92 -1.28 27.66 -12.10
N GLY A 93 -2.33 27.59 -11.28
CA GLY A 93 -3.71 27.35 -11.71
C GLY A 93 -4.09 25.85 -11.75
N ASN A 94 -3.21 24.93 -11.29
CA ASN A 94 -3.57 23.53 -11.20
C ASN A 94 -4.60 23.33 -10.07
N LYS A 95 -5.83 22.97 -10.43
CA LYS A 95 -6.93 22.77 -9.49
C LYS A 95 -6.71 21.61 -8.52
N ASN A 96 -6.08 20.53 -9.02
CA ASN A 96 -5.71 19.39 -8.18
C ASN A 96 -4.25 19.00 -8.45
N PRO A 97 -3.28 19.43 -7.63
CA PRO A 97 -1.87 19.10 -7.81
C PRO A 97 -1.53 17.60 -7.76
N PHE A 98 -2.43 16.74 -7.31
CA PHE A 98 -2.28 15.29 -7.42
C PHE A 98 -2.48 14.78 -8.86
N GLU A 99 -3.11 15.57 -9.73
CA GLU A 99 -3.27 15.21 -11.14
C GLU A 99 -2.04 15.63 -11.95
N GLN A 100 -1.12 14.71 -12.11
CA GLN A 100 0.08 14.86 -12.93
C GLN A 100 -0.05 13.98 -14.17
N LYS A 101 0.17 14.57 -15.38
CA LYS A 101 -0.07 13.84 -16.65
C LYS A 101 1.01 12.80 -16.94
N ASP A 102 2.28 13.16 -16.80
CA ASP A 102 3.41 12.34 -17.23
C ASP A 102 4.46 12.14 -16.12
N LYS A 103 4.00 12.14 -14.86
CA LYS A 103 4.86 11.94 -13.69
C LYS A 103 4.15 11.11 -12.64
N ILE A 104 4.91 10.21 -12.02
CA ILE A 104 4.44 9.46 -10.85
C ILE A 104 4.43 10.42 -9.66
N VAL A 105 3.31 10.55 -8.99
CA VAL A 105 3.19 11.38 -7.78
C VAL A 105 3.80 10.64 -6.60
N ILE A 106 4.72 11.28 -5.88
CA ILE A 106 5.31 10.75 -4.64
C ILE A 106 4.93 11.68 -3.50
N THR A 107 4.31 11.16 -2.46
CA THR A 107 3.87 11.96 -1.32
C THR A 107 4.07 11.23 0.02
N SER A 108 3.93 11.96 1.13
CA SER A 108 3.99 11.35 2.46
C SER A 108 2.61 10.92 2.95
N TYR A 109 2.59 10.00 3.92
CA TYR A 109 1.37 9.56 4.59
C TYR A 109 0.55 10.72 5.16
N GLN A 110 1.22 11.63 5.89
CA GLN A 110 0.58 12.78 6.51
C GLN A 110 -0.03 13.71 5.46
N PHE A 111 0.70 13.93 4.35
CA PHE A 111 0.22 14.81 3.29
C PHE A 111 -0.93 14.18 2.51
N ALA A 112 -0.85 12.89 2.16
CA ALA A 112 -1.93 12.15 1.51
C ALA A 112 -3.20 12.11 2.38
N SER A 113 -3.06 11.84 3.68
CA SER A 113 -4.17 11.83 4.62
C SER A 113 -4.84 13.20 4.76
N LYS A 114 -4.03 14.27 4.86
CA LYS A 114 -4.54 15.65 4.96
C LYS A 114 -5.31 16.08 3.71
N HIS A 115 -4.91 15.58 2.55
CA HIS A 115 -5.50 15.91 1.25
C HIS A 115 -6.24 14.71 0.63
N SER A 116 -6.84 13.86 1.45
CA SER A 116 -7.48 12.60 1.04
C SER A 116 -8.57 12.79 -0.03
N GLU A 117 -9.33 13.87 0.03
CA GLU A 117 -10.32 14.21 -0.99
C GLU A 117 -9.65 14.49 -2.36
N ALA A 118 -8.57 15.27 -2.38
CA ALA A 118 -7.83 15.55 -3.62
C ALA A 118 -7.17 14.29 -4.19
N VAL A 119 -6.69 13.38 -3.32
CA VAL A 119 -6.18 12.05 -3.70
C VAL A 119 -7.28 11.22 -4.35
N PHE A 120 -8.47 11.17 -3.75
CA PHE A 120 -9.62 10.45 -4.29
C PHE A 120 -10.04 11.00 -5.66
N LEU A 121 -10.17 12.32 -5.76
CA LEU A 121 -10.57 12.99 -7.00
C LEU A 121 -9.56 12.83 -8.15
N ALA A 122 -8.27 12.63 -7.85
CA ALA A 122 -7.25 12.35 -8.86
C ALA A 122 -7.46 11.00 -9.57
N ALA A 123 -8.26 10.09 -9.00
CA ALA A 123 -8.64 8.80 -9.56
C ALA A 123 -7.43 7.98 -10.04
N PHE A 124 -6.51 7.70 -9.13
CA PHE A 124 -5.32 6.91 -9.43
C PHE A 124 -5.66 5.49 -9.88
N GLN A 125 -4.89 4.99 -10.84
CA GLN A 125 -5.03 3.63 -11.38
C GLN A 125 -4.20 2.62 -10.59
N LEU A 126 -3.09 3.09 -9.99
CA LEU A 126 -2.20 2.30 -9.15
C LEU A 126 -1.69 3.15 -8.00
N SER A 127 -1.65 2.57 -6.81
CA SER A 127 -0.93 3.11 -5.65
C SER A 127 0.12 2.12 -5.16
N VAL A 128 1.32 2.62 -4.91
CA VAL A 128 2.37 1.90 -4.19
C VAL A 128 2.46 2.52 -2.80
N ILE A 129 2.37 1.70 -1.77
CA ILE A 129 2.40 2.15 -0.37
C ILE A 129 3.61 1.52 0.29
N ASP A 130 4.66 2.31 0.49
CA ASP A 130 5.90 1.86 1.10
C ASP A 130 5.84 1.98 2.63
N GLU A 131 6.43 1.02 3.33
CA GLU A 131 6.27 0.82 4.78
C GLU A 131 4.80 0.71 5.19
N ALA A 132 4.06 -0.15 4.46
CA ALA A 132 2.61 -0.31 4.58
C ALA A 132 2.14 -0.75 5.98
N HIS A 133 3.04 -1.26 6.84
CA HIS A 133 2.73 -1.54 8.25
C HIS A 133 2.15 -0.33 8.98
N LYS A 134 2.37 0.89 8.49
CA LYS A 134 1.76 2.12 9.02
C LYS A 134 0.23 2.16 8.86
N LEU A 135 -0.31 1.35 7.95
CA LEU A 135 -1.76 1.22 7.73
C LEU A 135 -2.40 0.04 8.47
N ARG A 136 -1.61 -0.79 9.18
CA ARG A 136 -2.09 -2.00 9.89
C ARG A 136 -3.30 -1.77 10.81
N ASN A 137 -3.47 -0.55 11.33
CA ASN A 137 -4.58 -0.20 12.20
C ASN A 137 -5.86 0.24 11.45
N TYR A 138 -5.92 0.09 10.13
CA TYR A 138 -7.09 0.44 9.32
C TYR A 138 -8.38 -0.18 9.88
N HIS A 139 -8.33 -1.43 10.33
CA HIS A 139 -9.45 -2.15 10.92
C HIS A 139 -10.07 -1.48 12.18
N ARG A 140 -9.40 -0.46 12.74
CA ARG A 140 -9.92 0.33 13.87
C ARG A 140 -10.82 1.49 13.41
N GLY A 141 -11.05 1.63 12.11
CA GLY A 141 -11.90 2.66 11.50
C GLY A 141 -11.42 4.07 11.85
N GLU A 142 -12.34 4.95 12.17
CA GLU A 142 -12.08 6.36 12.45
C GLU A 142 -11.09 6.63 13.59
N LYS A 143 -10.91 5.66 14.52
CA LYS A 143 -9.89 5.75 15.57
C LYS A 143 -8.46 5.78 14.98
N SER A 144 -8.29 5.32 13.74
CA SER A 144 -7.03 5.36 13.00
C SER A 144 -7.13 6.33 11.81
N LYS A 145 -7.38 7.60 12.11
CA LYS A 145 -7.71 8.66 11.14
C LYS A 145 -6.85 8.66 9.87
N MET A 146 -5.55 8.54 10.01
CA MET A 146 -4.63 8.56 8.87
C MET A 146 -4.81 7.33 7.95
N SER A 147 -4.81 6.12 8.53
CA SER A 147 -4.97 4.88 7.77
C SER A 147 -6.34 4.83 7.09
N PHE A 148 -7.38 5.22 7.79
CA PHE A 148 -8.75 5.27 7.29
C PHE A 148 -8.90 6.27 6.14
N ALA A 149 -8.36 7.49 6.28
CA ALA A 149 -8.42 8.52 5.24
C ALA A 149 -7.69 8.08 3.95
N ILE A 150 -6.50 7.48 4.07
CA ILE A 150 -5.73 7.00 2.92
C ILE A 150 -6.43 5.82 2.25
N ALA A 151 -6.89 4.83 3.01
CA ALA A 151 -7.56 3.66 2.45
C ALA A 151 -8.84 4.05 1.71
N ASN A 152 -9.65 4.94 2.28
CA ASN A 152 -10.86 5.45 1.63
C ASN A 152 -10.56 6.27 0.37
N ALA A 153 -9.51 7.10 0.41
CA ALA A 153 -9.11 7.88 -0.77
C ALA A 153 -8.64 6.99 -1.93
N LEU A 154 -8.11 5.82 -1.62
CA LEU A 154 -7.59 4.86 -2.60
C LEU A 154 -8.48 3.62 -2.77
N ARG A 155 -9.73 3.64 -2.28
CA ARG A 155 -10.60 2.45 -2.28
C ARG A 155 -10.76 1.82 -3.68
N ASP A 156 -10.89 2.64 -4.71
CA ASP A 156 -11.08 2.20 -6.10
C ASP A 156 -9.76 2.04 -6.87
N THR A 157 -8.63 2.21 -6.20
CA THR A 157 -7.29 2.16 -6.78
C THR A 157 -6.67 0.78 -6.57
N LYS A 158 -6.01 0.21 -7.58
CA LYS A 158 -5.17 -0.98 -7.40
C LYS A 158 -3.99 -0.64 -6.49
N LYS A 159 -3.65 -1.55 -5.57
CA LYS A 159 -2.67 -1.28 -4.51
C LYS A 159 -1.53 -2.28 -4.53
N VAL A 160 -0.32 -1.79 -4.34
CA VAL A 160 0.88 -2.58 -4.02
C VAL A 160 1.35 -2.12 -2.64
N LEU A 161 1.39 -3.04 -1.69
CA LEU A 161 1.85 -2.77 -0.33
C LEU A 161 3.26 -3.33 -0.15
N LEU A 162 4.19 -2.48 0.23
CA LEU A 162 5.57 -2.86 0.53
C LEU A 162 5.80 -2.73 2.03
N THR A 163 6.28 -3.78 2.66
CA THR A 163 6.62 -3.75 4.08
C THR A 163 7.76 -4.71 4.40
N ALA A 164 8.64 -4.32 5.31
CA ALA A 164 9.69 -5.21 5.83
C ALA A 164 9.14 -6.11 6.96
N THR A 165 8.04 -5.71 7.60
CA THR A 165 7.50 -6.33 8.79
C THR A 165 6.00 -6.52 8.65
N PRO A 166 5.55 -7.53 7.89
CA PRO A 166 4.12 -7.76 7.68
C PRO A 166 3.40 -8.18 8.97
N LEU A 167 4.11 -8.85 9.87
CA LEU A 167 3.61 -9.31 11.17
C LEU A 167 4.61 -8.93 12.27
N GLN A 168 4.20 -8.08 13.21
CA GLN A 168 5.00 -7.72 14.38
C GLN A 168 4.38 -8.24 15.69
N ASN A 169 3.09 -7.99 15.90
CA ASN A 169 2.47 -8.21 17.20
C ASN A 169 1.20 -9.08 17.18
N SER A 170 0.48 -9.14 16.05
CA SER A 170 -0.74 -9.93 15.98
C SER A 170 -1.20 -10.22 14.54
N LEU A 171 -1.94 -11.30 14.37
CA LEU A 171 -2.60 -11.65 13.10
C LEU A 171 -3.58 -10.56 12.63
N LEU A 172 -4.11 -9.73 13.55
CA LEU A 172 -4.95 -8.59 13.20
C LEU A 172 -4.22 -7.50 12.41
N GLU A 173 -2.90 -7.45 12.46
CA GLU A 173 -2.13 -6.54 11.63
C GLU A 173 -2.18 -6.98 10.15
N ILE A 174 -2.09 -8.29 9.90
CA ILE A 174 -2.27 -8.86 8.54
C ILE A 174 -3.70 -8.60 8.07
N PHE A 175 -4.70 -8.86 8.93
CA PHE A 175 -6.10 -8.54 8.62
C PHE A 175 -6.24 -7.08 8.19
N GLY A 176 -5.67 -6.14 8.97
CA GLY A 176 -5.73 -4.71 8.65
C GLY A 176 -5.05 -4.35 7.34
N LEU A 177 -3.89 -4.95 7.02
CA LEU A 177 -3.18 -4.70 5.76
C LEU A 177 -3.92 -5.26 4.55
N VAL A 178 -4.46 -6.47 4.67
CA VAL A 178 -5.24 -7.10 3.58
C VAL A 178 -6.54 -6.35 3.36
N SER A 179 -7.21 -5.89 4.42
CA SER A 179 -8.42 -5.06 4.30
C SER A 179 -8.16 -3.70 3.63
N VAL A 180 -6.94 -3.16 3.69
CA VAL A 180 -6.59 -1.97 2.88
C VAL A 180 -6.60 -2.28 1.38
N ILE A 181 -6.26 -3.52 1.00
CA ILE A 181 -6.29 -3.94 -0.41
C ILE A 181 -7.71 -4.26 -0.84
N ASP A 182 -8.39 -5.10 -0.06
CA ASP A 182 -9.75 -5.57 -0.31
C ASP A 182 -10.39 -6.00 1.02
N ASP A 183 -11.48 -5.32 1.41
CA ASP A 183 -12.19 -5.55 2.66
C ASP A 183 -12.89 -6.92 2.72
N PHE A 184 -13.05 -7.60 1.58
CA PHE A 184 -13.80 -8.85 1.49
C PHE A 184 -12.92 -10.11 1.52
N VAL A 185 -11.60 -10.01 1.43
CA VAL A 185 -10.70 -11.18 1.35
C VAL A 185 -10.83 -12.08 2.57
N PHE A 186 -10.89 -11.51 3.76
CA PHE A 186 -10.98 -12.25 5.02
C PHE A 186 -12.36 -12.18 5.70
N GLY A 187 -13.34 -11.56 5.05
CA GLY A 187 -14.64 -11.32 5.64
C GLY A 187 -14.60 -10.36 6.83
N ASP A 188 -15.49 -10.54 7.78
CA ASP A 188 -15.52 -9.66 8.95
C ASP A 188 -14.46 -10.03 10.01
N LYS A 189 -14.06 -9.03 10.79
CA LYS A 189 -13.01 -9.15 11.81
C LYS A 189 -13.32 -10.22 12.87
N LYS A 190 -14.59 -10.40 13.25
CA LYS A 190 -14.97 -11.37 14.30
C LYS A 190 -14.80 -12.80 13.80
N SER A 191 -15.21 -13.05 12.56
CA SER A 191 -15.03 -14.35 11.89
C SER A 191 -13.56 -14.68 11.72
N PHE A 192 -12.75 -13.72 11.27
CA PHE A 192 -11.30 -13.87 11.17
C PHE A 192 -10.67 -14.21 12.53
N GLN A 193 -11.02 -13.45 13.59
CA GLN A 193 -10.51 -13.72 14.93
C GLN A 193 -10.89 -15.11 15.42
N LYS A 194 -12.16 -15.51 15.25
CA LYS A 194 -12.65 -16.83 15.68
C LYS A 194 -11.92 -17.97 14.95
N GLN A 195 -11.66 -17.81 13.67
CA GLN A 195 -11.00 -18.82 12.86
C GLN A 195 -9.50 -18.98 13.21
N PHE A 196 -8.82 -17.88 13.48
CA PHE A 196 -7.35 -17.88 13.66
C PHE A 196 -6.88 -17.73 15.12
N SER A 197 -7.74 -17.33 16.07
CA SER A 197 -7.38 -17.31 17.50
C SER A 197 -7.58 -18.68 18.16
N SER A 198 -8.48 -19.52 17.65
CA SER A 198 -8.70 -20.87 18.19
C SER A 198 -7.57 -21.85 17.85
N THR A 199 -6.77 -21.56 16.84
CA THR A 199 -5.63 -22.42 16.44
C THR A 199 -4.41 -22.25 17.37
N VAL A 200 -4.34 -21.19 18.17
CA VAL A 200 -3.22 -20.94 19.10
C VAL A 200 -3.44 -21.59 20.49
N LEU A 201 -4.66 -22.01 20.81
CA LEU A 201 -5.00 -22.52 22.16
C LEU A 201 -5.04 -24.06 22.28
N THR A 202 -4.67 -24.81 21.24
CA THR A 202 -4.69 -26.29 21.27
C THR A 202 -3.31 -26.95 21.30
N THR A 203 -2.27 -26.25 21.77
CA THR A 203 -0.94 -26.84 22.00
C THR A 203 -0.45 -26.59 23.42
N SER A 204 -1.30 -26.89 24.40
CA SER A 204 -0.90 -27.08 25.78
C SER A 204 -1.75 -28.20 26.38
N ASP A 205 -1.34 -29.44 26.04
CA ASP A 205 -1.47 -30.64 26.87
C ASP A 205 -0.31 -31.61 26.52
#